data_26ce3dd9ce305694f0f7d205c31232e0
#
_entry.id   26ce3dd9ce305694f0f7d205c31232e0
#
_cell.length_a   1.000
_cell.length_b   1.000
_cell.length_c   1.000
_cell.angle_alpha   90.00
_cell.angle_beta   90.00
_cell.angle_gamma   90.00
#
_symmetry.space_group_name_H-M   'P 1'
#
loop_
_entity.id
_entity.type
_entity.pdbx_description
1 polymer ?
#
loop_
_entity_poly.entity_id
_entity_poly.type
_entity_poly.pdbx_seq_one_letter_code
_entity_poly.pdbx_strand_id
1 'polypeptide(L)'
;LYPSAYYAPQLTRDSAGLVSYHNAIRLGESWPGGTLVLSWHDVLEGNRLPSDGHNLVFHEFAHQLDQETGKTTGTPLLKTAAEYKEWGRVFSRAFNQLKSHVAYSMEHVIHSYGATNEAEFFAVITETFLEKPAELRRYDPEIYRLLVDYYQFDPIVWH
;
A
#
# COMPACT_ATOMS: atom_id res chain seq x y z
N LEU A 1 15.02 12.59 -4.69
CA LEU A 1 15.56 11.22 -4.75
C LEU A 1 16.84 11.12 -3.92
N TYR A 2 16.98 10.04 -3.16
CA TYR A 2 18.22 9.66 -2.48
C TYR A 2 18.89 8.52 -3.26
N PRO A 3 20.23 8.40 -3.23
CA PRO A 3 20.91 7.33 -3.96
C PRO A 3 20.54 5.92 -3.49
N SER A 4 20.27 5.76 -2.19
CA SER A 4 19.89 4.50 -1.54
C SER A 4 18.99 4.77 -0.35
N ALA A 5 18.63 3.74 0.42
CA ALA A 5 17.93 3.88 1.70
C ALA A 5 18.60 4.93 2.59
N TYR A 6 17.81 5.71 3.29
CA TYR A 6 18.28 6.81 4.14
C TYR A 6 17.72 6.70 5.56
N TYR A 7 18.37 7.36 6.50
CA TYR A 7 17.89 7.45 7.88
C TYR A 7 17.02 8.69 8.05
N ALA A 8 15.81 8.50 8.57
CA ALA A 8 14.93 9.59 8.97
C ALA A 8 14.56 9.47 10.46
N PRO A 9 14.47 10.59 11.18
CA PRO A 9 14.00 10.57 12.56
C PRO A 9 12.53 10.14 12.60
N GLN A 10 12.25 9.14 13.42
CA GLN A 10 10.89 8.66 13.67
C GLN A 10 10.53 8.93 15.13
N LEU A 11 9.35 9.50 15.31
CA LEU A 11 8.74 9.73 16.62
C LEU A 11 7.88 8.51 16.95
N THR A 12 8.19 7.83 18.04
CA THR A 12 7.31 6.81 18.60
C THR A 12 6.79 7.24 19.96
N ARG A 13 5.51 7.00 20.20
CA ARG A 13 4.89 7.19 21.49
C ARG A 13 4.47 5.84 22.02
N ASP A 14 4.96 5.49 23.21
CA ASP A 14 4.55 4.25 23.87
C ASP A 14 3.17 4.38 24.54
N SER A 15 2.68 3.28 25.10
CA SER A 15 1.39 3.23 25.80
C SER A 15 1.33 4.09 27.06
N ALA A 16 2.47 4.51 27.61
CA ALA A 16 2.59 5.43 28.74
C ALA A 16 2.70 6.91 28.30
N GLY A 17 2.67 7.17 26.98
CA GLY A 17 2.75 8.51 26.42
C GLY A 17 4.17 9.05 26.28
N LEU A 18 5.20 8.26 26.61
CA LEU A 18 6.61 8.65 26.44
C LEU A 18 6.95 8.74 24.96
N VAL A 19 7.52 9.87 24.58
CA VAL A 19 7.96 10.13 23.20
C VAL A 19 9.44 9.82 23.08
N SER A 20 9.78 8.90 22.20
CA SER A 20 11.16 8.57 21.86
C SER A 20 11.48 8.87 20.39
N TYR A 21 12.72 9.31 20.13
CA TYR A 21 13.23 9.52 18.80
C TYR A 21 14.19 8.39 18.46
N HIS A 22 13.98 7.74 17.32
CA HIS A 22 14.95 6.82 16.76
C HIS A 22 15.06 7.05 15.24
N ASN A 23 16.20 6.71 14.69
CA ASN A 23 16.37 6.75 13.25
C ASN A 23 15.81 5.47 12.64
N ALA A 24 14.83 5.60 11.76
CA ALA A 24 14.33 4.51 10.94
C ALA A 24 14.97 4.54 9.56
N ILE A 25 15.28 3.37 9.03
CA ILE A 25 15.69 3.21 7.64
C ILE A 25 14.44 3.40 6.76
N ARG A 26 14.55 4.28 5.76
CA ARG A 26 13.49 4.58 4.80
C ARG A 26 13.96 4.25 3.39
N LEU A 27 13.12 3.56 2.63
CA LEU A 27 13.27 3.35 1.19
C LEU A 27 12.54 4.45 0.41
N GLY A 28 11.39 4.87 0.94
CA GLY A 28 10.57 5.97 0.46
C GLY A 28 9.85 6.66 1.61
N GLU A 29 9.26 7.79 1.34
CA GLU A 29 8.41 8.54 2.26
C GLU A 29 7.52 9.51 1.50
N SER A 30 6.24 9.47 1.81
CA SER A 30 5.23 10.38 1.29
C SER A 30 4.93 11.46 2.33
N TRP A 31 5.14 12.73 1.96
CA TRP A 31 4.94 13.86 2.85
C TRP A 31 3.61 14.57 2.56
N PRO A 32 2.92 15.08 3.58
CA PRO A 32 1.78 15.96 3.38
C PRO A 32 2.17 17.13 2.47
N GLY A 33 1.37 17.39 1.44
CA GLY A 33 1.68 18.43 0.45
C GLY A 33 2.27 17.92 -0.87
N GLY A 34 2.30 16.59 -1.07
CA GLY A 34 2.60 15.98 -2.37
C GLY A 34 4.07 15.74 -2.66
N THR A 35 4.96 15.89 -1.67
CA THR A 35 6.38 15.58 -1.87
C THR A 35 6.64 14.09 -1.64
N LEU A 36 7.15 13.41 -2.65
CA LEU A 36 7.65 12.05 -2.57
C LEU A 36 9.18 12.04 -2.48
N VAL A 37 9.68 11.32 -1.50
CA VAL A 37 11.09 11.02 -1.33
C VAL A 37 11.29 9.54 -1.60
N LEU A 38 12.15 9.19 -2.55
CA LEU A 38 12.38 7.81 -2.97
C LEU A 38 13.88 7.49 -2.97
N SER A 39 14.22 6.28 -2.58
CA SER A 39 15.51 5.67 -2.81
C SER A 39 15.66 5.31 -4.30
N TRP A 40 16.65 5.89 -4.98
CA TRP A 40 16.87 5.60 -6.40
C TRP A 40 17.25 4.15 -6.67
N HIS A 41 18.00 3.56 -5.75
CA HIS A 41 18.35 2.14 -5.83
C HIS A 41 17.09 1.26 -5.87
N ASP A 42 16.14 1.50 -4.95
CA ASP A 42 14.92 0.69 -4.85
C ASP A 42 13.94 0.96 -6.00
N VAL A 43 13.92 2.18 -6.56
CA VAL A 43 13.21 2.48 -7.81
C VAL A 43 13.76 1.64 -8.97
N LEU A 44 15.08 1.51 -9.08
CA LEU A 44 15.70 0.69 -10.13
C LEU A 44 15.45 -0.81 -9.91
N GLU A 45 15.47 -1.29 -8.67
CA GLU A 45 15.18 -2.71 -8.37
C GLU A 45 13.72 -3.06 -8.70
N GLY A 46 12.75 -2.22 -8.35
CA GLY A 46 11.34 -2.43 -8.74
C GLY A 46 11.12 -2.48 -10.26
N ASN A 47 11.95 -1.76 -11.04
CA ASN A 47 11.91 -1.85 -12.50
C ASN A 47 12.59 -3.10 -13.09
N ARG A 48 13.44 -3.78 -12.32
CA ARG A 48 14.16 -4.98 -12.78
C ARG A 48 13.30 -6.24 -12.71
N LEU A 49 12.39 -6.28 -11.76
CA LEU A 49 11.52 -7.43 -11.49
C LEU A 49 10.05 -7.04 -11.59
N PRO A 50 9.59 -6.53 -12.74
CA PRO A 50 8.19 -6.25 -12.95
C PRO A 50 7.41 -7.57 -12.79
N SER A 51 6.38 -7.57 -11.99
CA SER A 51 5.54 -8.73 -11.67
C SER A 51 6.01 -9.54 -10.43
N ASP A 52 6.89 -9.02 -9.59
CA ASP A 52 7.16 -9.62 -8.27
C ASP A 52 6.19 -9.15 -7.16
N GLY A 53 5.40 -8.12 -7.47
CA GLY A 53 4.41 -7.53 -6.54
C GLY A 53 5.03 -6.52 -5.58
N HIS A 54 6.24 -6.02 -5.88
CA HIS A 54 6.96 -5.04 -5.09
C HIS A 54 7.42 -3.86 -5.94
N ASN A 55 6.84 -2.70 -5.71
CA ASN A 55 7.23 -1.49 -6.41
C ASN A 55 7.13 -0.27 -5.50
N LEU A 56 8.28 0.22 -5.05
CA LEU A 56 8.37 1.37 -4.15
C LEU A 56 7.63 2.60 -4.70
N VAL A 57 7.67 2.82 -6.01
CA VAL A 57 7.02 3.97 -6.63
C VAL A 57 5.50 3.87 -6.46
N PHE A 58 4.91 2.73 -6.78
CA PHE A 58 3.47 2.50 -6.60
C PHE A 58 3.05 2.58 -5.14
N HIS A 59 3.89 2.03 -4.23
CA HIS A 59 3.68 2.08 -2.80
C HIS A 59 3.54 3.52 -2.29
N GLU A 60 4.53 4.35 -2.57
CA GLU A 60 4.55 5.74 -2.08
C GLU A 60 3.47 6.61 -2.75
N PHE A 61 3.15 6.36 -4.04
CA PHE A 61 2.03 7.02 -4.69
C PHE A 61 0.68 6.62 -4.07
N ALA A 62 0.50 5.37 -3.67
CA ALA A 62 -0.72 4.95 -2.97
C ALA A 62 -0.87 5.71 -1.63
N HIS A 63 0.21 5.90 -0.88
CA HIS A 63 0.19 6.73 0.32
C HIS A 63 -0.19 8.19 0.03
N GLN A 64 0.25 8.77 -1.11
CA GLN A 64 -0.21 10.10 -1.50
C GLN A 64 -1.72 10.15 -1.73
N LEU A 65 -2.28 9.16 -2.43
CA LEU A 65 -3.72 9.07 -2.65
C LEU A 65 -4.52 8.91 -1.34
N ASP A 66 -4.00 8.12 -0.39
CA ASP A 66 -4.62 7.95 0.92
C ASP A 66 -4.59 9.24 1.75
N GLN A 67 -3.53 10.06 1.59
CA GLN A 67 -3.36 11.32 2.31
C GLN A 67 -4.24 12.46 1.78
N GLU A 68 -4.83 12.36 0.59
CA GLU A 68 -5.70 13.40 0.02
C GLU A 68 -6.90 13.74 0.92
N THR A 69 -7.36 12.78 1.72
CA THR A 69 -8.43 13.00 2.72
C THR A 69 -7.95 13.69 4.00
N GLY A 70 -6.66 13.98 4.13
CA GLY A 70 -6.02 14.51 5.33
C GLY A 70 -5.78 13.47 6.43
N LYS A 71 -6.03 12.18 6.13
CA LYS A 71 -5.81 11.04 7.04
C LYS A 71 -5.23 9.88 6.27
N THR A 72 -4.32 9.16 6.90
CA THR A 72 -3.72 7.95 6.34
C THR A 72 -4.43 6.73 6.94
N THR A 73 -5.45 6.23 6.27
CA THR A 73 -6.37 5.21 6.80
C THR A 73 -6.59 4.03 5.84
N GLY A 74 -5.88 4.00 4.71
CA GLY A 74 -6.12 3.04 3.65
C GLY A 74 -7.43 3.29 2.88
N THR A 75 -8.01 4.50 3.05
CA THR A 75 -9.25 4.88 2.36
C THR A 75 -9.01 6.15 1.57
N PRO A 76 -8.72 6.04 0.27
CA PRO A 76 -8.47 7.19 -0.58
C PRO A 76 -9.73 8.05 -0.78
N LEU A 77 -9.58 9.18 -1.44
CA LEU A 77 -10.72 10.05 -1.76
C LEU A 77 -11.67 9.34 -2.74
N LEU A 78 -12.92 9.13 -2.32
CA LEU A 78 -14.00 8.53 -3.10
C LEU A 78 -15.08 9.57 -3.40
N LYS A 79 -15.89 9.33 -4.43
CA LYS A 79 -16.86 10.32 -4.94
C LYS A 79 -18.16 10.36 -4.14
N THR A 80 -18.59 9.21 -3.58
CA THR A 80 -19.92 9.07 -2.98
C THR A 80 -19.88 8.31 -1.66
N ALA A 81 -20.88 8.54 -0.80
CA ALA A 81 -21.04 7.78 0.44
C ALA A 81 -21.26 6.27 0.20
N ALA A 82 -21.84 5.89 -0.94
CA ALA A 82 -22.01 4.49 -1.32
C ALA A 82 -20.66 3.83 -1.62
N GLU A 83 -19.77 4.52 -2.33
CA GLU A 83 -18.40 4.03 -2.59
C GLU A 83 -17.61 3.89 -1.28
N TYR A 84 -17.68 4.84 -0.35
CA TYR A 84 -17.05 4.72 0.96
C TYR A 84 -17.56 3.50 1.75
N LYS A 85 -18.87 3.23 1.71
CA LYS A 85 -19.45 2.07 2.38
C LYS A 85 -18.97 0.75 1.76
N GLU A 86 -18.94 0.68 0.44
CA GLU A 86 -18.47 -0.51 -0.29
C GLU A 86 -16.97 -0.72 -0.08
N TRP A 87 -16.17 0.35 -0.17
CA TRP A 87 -14.75 0.31 0.13
C TRP A 87 -14.49 -0.26 1.53
N GLY A 88 -15.11 0.31 2.56
CA GLY A 88 -14.95 -0.14 3.93
C GLY A 88 -15.30 -1.63 4.11
N ARG A 89 -16.38 -2.09 3.48
CA ARG A 89 -16.80 -3.48 3.53
C ARG A 89 -15.78 -4.43 2.89
N VAL A 90 -15.42 -4.17 1.64
CA VAL A 90 -14.53 -5.05 0.85
C VAL A 90 -13.11 -4.99 1.38
N PHE A 91 -12.62 -3.78 1.62
CA PHE A 91 -11.25 -3.52 2.06
C PHE A 91 -10.98 -4.11 3.44
N SER A 92 -11.88 -3.89 4.42
CA SER A 92 -11.71 -4.46 5.77
C SER A 92 -11.76 -5.99 5.75
N ARG A 93 -12.63 -6.59 4.92
CA ARG A 93 -12.67 -8.05 4.73
C ARG A 93 -11.33 -8.56 4.20
N ALA A 94 -10.82 -7.98 3.12
CA ALA A 94 -9.57 -8.41 2.49
C ALA A 94 -8.35 -8.20 3.42
N PHE A 95 -8.30 -7.09 4.15
CA PHE A 95 -7.27 -6.82 5.16
C PHE A 95 -7.27 -7.87 6.28
N ASN A 96 -8.45 -8.17 6.85
CA ASN A 96 -8.56 -9.18 7.89
C ASN A 96 -8.23 -10.60 7.39
N GLN A 97 -8.54 -10.90 6.13
CA GLN A 97 -8.14 -12.15 5.49
C GLN A 97 -6.62 -12.24 5.38
N LEU A 98 -5.94 -11.19 4.90
CA LEU A 98 -4.48 -11.16 4.84
C LEU A 98 -3.86 -11.35 6.22
N LYS A 99 -4.34 -10.63 7.24
CA LYS A 99 -3.87 -10.80 8.63
C LYS A 99 -3.99 -12.25 9.11
N SER A 100 -5.10 -12.91 8.79
CA SER A 100 -5.30 -14.31 9.15
C SER A 100 -4.32 -15.22 8.40
N HIS A 101 -4.12 -15.03 7.09
CA HIS A 101 -3.20 -15.81 6.29
C HIS A 101 -1.76 -15.68 6.81
N VAL A 102 -1.33 -14.45 7.12
CA VAL A 102 0.00 -14.21 7.72
C VAL A 102 0.13 -14.90 9.09
N ALA A 103 -0.88 -14.78 9.96
CA ALA A 103 -0.85 -15.37 11.29
C ALA A 103 -0.76 -16.91 11.27
N TYR A 104 -1.39 -17.55 10.28
CA TYR A 104 -1.40 -19.01 10.13
C TYR A 104 -0.40 -19.53 9.09
N SER A 105 0.51 -18.67 8.58
CA SER A 105 1.50 -19.00 7.54
C SER A 105 0.88 -19.64 6.29
N MET A 106 -0.30 -19.17 5.91
CA MET A 106 -0.99 -19.63 4.71
C MET A 106 -0.46 -18.89 3.46
N GLU A 107 -0.52 -19.54 2.32
CA GLU A 107 -0.19 -18.88 1.05
C GLU A 107 -1.10 -17.68 0.77
N HIS A 108 -0.50 -16.60 0.29
CA HIS A 108 -1.20 -15.38 -0.11
C HIS A 108 -0.46 -14.68 -1.25
N VAL A 109 -1.20 -13.94 -2.07
CA VAL A 109 -0.67 -13.19 -3.22
C VAL A 109 -0.16 -11.81 -2.80
N ILE A 110 -0.82 -11.21 -1.81
CA ILE A 110 -0.51 -9.89 -1.28
C ILE A 110 0.64 -10.02 -0.29
N HIS A 111 1.68 -9.19 -0.42
CA HIS A 111 2.83 -9.26 0.49
C HIS A 111 2.45 -9.06 1.96
N SER A 112 3.09 -9.80 2.87
CA SER A 112 2.77 -9.82 4.32
C SER A 112 2.89 -8.45 5.01
N TYR A 113 3.70 -7.54 4.47
CA TYR A 113 3.84 -6.17 4.98
C TYR A 113 2.52 -5.41 4.98
N GLY A 114 1.62 -5.69 4.04
CA GLY A 114 0.26 -5.16 4.02
C GLY A 114 -0.60 -5.54 5.23
N ALA A 115 -0.21 -6.53 6.04
CA ALA A 115 -0.92 -6.87 7.27
C ALA A 115 -0.57 -5.95 8.47
N THR A 116 0.35 -5.01 8.30
CA THR A 116 0.82 -4.09 9.35
C THR A 116 -0.28 -3.15 9.84
N ASN A 117 -0.93 -2.46 8.92
CA ASN A 117 -2.08 -1.58 9.15
C ASN A 117 -2.83 -1.33 7.83
N GLU A 118 -3.94 -0.64 7.88
CA GLU A 118 -4.81 -0.40 6.73
C GLU A 118 -4.14 0.47 5.64
N ALA A 119 -3.30 1.43 6.02
CA ALA A 119 -2.58 2.28 5.06
C ALA A 119 -1.54 1.47 4.27
N GLU A 120 -0.76 0.62 4.97
CA GLU A 120 0.18 -0.29 4.32
C GLU A 120 -0.54 -1.34 3.46
N PHE A 121 -1.71 -1.79 3.91
CA PHE A 121 -2.51 -2.70 3.10
C PHE A 121 -2.92 -2.04 1.78
N PHE A 122 -3.35 -0.76 1.80
CA PHE A 122 -3.71 -0.05 0.58
C PHE A 122 -2.50 0.13 -0.35
N ALA A 123 -1.34 0.46 0.18
CA ALA A 123 -0.13 0.59 -0.62
C ALA A 123 0.28 -0.75 -1.25
N VAL A 124 0.39 -1.81 -0.46
CA VAL A 124 0.82 -3.14 -0.93
C VAL A 124 -0.19 -3.78 -1.88
N ILE A 125 -1.50 -3.59 -1.66
CA ILE A 125 -2.49 -4.13 -2.60
C ILE A 125 -2.50 -3.36 -3.92
N THR A 126 -2.13 -2.08 -3.92
CA THR A 126 -1.91 -1.29 -5.13
C THR A 126 -0.72 -1.83 -5.93
N GLU A 127 0.40 -2.13 -5.28
CA GLU A 127 1.53 -2.82 -5.93
C GLU A 127 1.08 -4.14 -6.56
N THR A 128 0.39 -4.98 -5.79
CA THR A 128 -0.12 -6.28 -6.26
C THR A 128 -1.10 -6.12 -7.42
N PHE A 129 -1.98 -5.12 -7.38
CA PHE A 129 -2.94 -4.81 -8.44
C PHE A 129 -2.24 -4.44 -9.76
N LEU A 130 -1.17 -3.66 -9.67
CA LEU A 130 -0.45 -3.18 -10.86
C LEU A 130 0.51 -4.22 -11.41
N GLU A 131 1.14 -5.03 -10.58
CA GLU A 131 2.20 -5.95 -11.00
C GLU A 131 1.74 -7.42 -11.12
N LYS A 132 0.71 -7.82 -10.35
CA LYS A 132 0.14 -9.19 -10.35
C LYS A 132 -1.38 -9.18 -10.55
N PRO A 133 -1.89 -8.46 -11.56
CA PRO A 133 -3.33 -8.28 -11.70
C PRO A 133 -4.11 -9.58 -11.88
N ALA A 134 -3.56 -10.52 -12.65
CA ALA A 134 -4.22 -11.80 -12.91
C ALA A 134 -4.28 -12.68 -11.65
N GLU A 135 -3.21 -12.68 -10.84
CA GLU A 135 -3.15 -13.39 -9.58
C GLU A 135 -4.11 -12.77 -8.56
N LEU A 136 -4.12 -11.44 -8.43
CA LEU A 136 -5.02 -10.73 -7.52
C LEU A 136 -6.48 -10.99 -7.90
N ARG A 137 -6.82 -10.93 -9.19
CA ARG A 137 -8.18 -11.23 -9.66
C ARG A 137 -8.63 -12.65 -9.33
N ARG A 138 -7.74 -13.64 -9.40
CA ARG A 138 -8.04 -15.03 -9.03
C ARG A 138 -8.14 -15.20 -7.52
N TYR A 139 -7.29 -14.52 -6.77
CA TYR A 139 -7.22 -14.59 -5.32
C TYR A 139 -8.44 -13.94 -4.66
N ASP A 140 -8.78 -12.72 -5.09
CA ASP A 140 -9.90 -11.94 -4.56
C ASP A 140 -10.52 -11.06 -5.67
N PRO A 141 -11.51 -11.61 -6.40
CA PRO A 141 -12.16 -10.89 -7.50
C PRO A 141 -12.88 -9.61 -7.05
N GLU A 142 -13.32 -9.56 -5.78
CA GLU A 142 -14.09 -8.44 -5.25
C GLU A 142 -13.19 -7.22 -4.98
N ILE A 143 -12.02 -7.43 -4.32
CA ILE A 143 -11.05 -6.35 -4.12
C ILE A 143 -10.44 -5.92 -5.45
N TYR A 144 -10.20 -6.86 -6.38
CA TYR A 144 -9.71 -6.52 -7.71
C TYR A 144 -10.65 -5.55 -8.44
N ARG A 145 -11.95 -5.87 -8.48
CA ARG A 145 -12.96 -5.00 -9.09
C ARG A 145 -13.02 -3.63 -8.41
N LEU A 146 -12.97 -3.59 -7.08
CA LEU A 146 -12.95 -2.35 -6.32
C LEU A 146 -11.78 -1.43 -6.75
N LEU A 147 -10.60 -2.01 -6.97
CA LEU A 147 -9.42 -1.27 -7.43
C LEU A 147 -9.55 -0.83 -8.90
N VAL A 148 -10.10 -1.67 -9.79
CA VAL A 148 -10.42 -1.28 -11.17
C VAL A 148 -11.38 -0.07 -11.18
N ASP A 149 -12.43 -0.11 -10.35
CA ASP A 149 -13.40 0.97 -10.24
C ASP A 149 -12.77 2.25 -9.67
N TYR A 150 -11.86 2.13 -8.72
CA TYR A 150 -11.13 3.27 -8.14
C TYR A 150 -10.14 3.90 -9.13
N TYR A 151 -9.23 3.09 -9.69
CA TYR A 151 -8.19 3.55 -10.61
C TYR A 151 -8.71 3.88 -12.01
N GLN A 152 -9.94 3.49 -12.36
CA GLN A 152 -10.58 3.68 -13.66
C GLN A 152 -9.79 3.03 -14.82
N PHE A 153 -9.05 1.95 -14.56
CA PHE A 153 -8.42 1.13 -15.59
C PHE A 153 -8.24 -0.32 -15.10
N ASP A 154 -8.13 -1.25 -16.04
CA ASP A 154 -7.88 -2.67 -15.78
C ASP A 154 -6.45 -3.03 -16.21
N PRO A 155 -5.50 -3.28 -15.28
CA PRO A 155 -4.11 -3.56 -15.61
C PRO A 155 -3.92 -4.88 -16.37
N ILE A 156 -4.84 -5.84 -16.32
CA ILE A 156 -4.75 -7.09 -17.09
C ILE A 156 -4.65 -6.83 -18.59
N VAL A 157 -5.19 -5.72 -19.08
CA VAL A 157 -5.14 -5.37 -20.50
C VAL A 157 -3.71 -5.03 -20.96
N TRP A 158 -2.80 -4.75 -20.02
CA TRP A 158 -1.42 -4.33 -20.28
C TRP A 158 -0.40 -5.47 -20.04
N HIS A 159 -0.82 -6.57 -19.46
CA HIS A 159 -0.06 -7.80 -19.20
C HIS A 159 -0.52 -8.91 -20.11
#